data_e5c0f56553f9a233b85fbafdc1027af7
#
_entry.id   e5c0f56553f9a233b85fbafdc1027af7
#
_cell.length_a   1.000
_cell.length_b   1.000
_cell.length_c   1.000
_cell.angle_alpha   90.00
_cell.angle_beta   90.00
_cell.angle_gamma   90.00
#
_symmetry.space_group_name_H-M   'P 1'
#
loop_
_entity.id
_entity.type
_entity.pdbx_description
1 polymer ?
#
loop_
_entity_poly.entity_id
_entity_poly.type
_entity_poly.pdbx_seq_one_letter_code
_entity_poly.pdbx_strand_id
1 'polypeptide(L)'
;MKLSILDYVPLFEGDTPQEALNHSIELAQLSEKLGYARYWVAEHHQVPSVVSSAPEIVMAMLLEHTHSIHIGSGGVMLPHYSAYKVAEQFKIMEVKHPGRIDMGIGRSPSFKNVNEALNEFKTQKPKLSQQVDDLNKYFTNDTIHSHRFKTLEATPYTEHSPEMFILGMSEQSAELAAKKGLPFVIAHMGQSHANLTHVIQHYKSRFTEYHGHSHSPYIILATFVVTAENELTIKQ
;
A
#
# COMPACT_ATOMS: atom_id res chain seq x y z
N MET A 1 -11.94 -17.33 -2.02
CA MET A 1 -10.72 -16.56 -1.65
C MET A 1 -10.33 -15.73 -2.87
N LYS A 2 -9.97 -14.46 -2.67
CA LYS A 2 -9.44 -13.62 -3.76
C LYS A 2 -7.90 -13.65 -3.69
N LEU A 3 -7.25 -13.79 -4.82
CA LEU A 3 -5.79 -13.72 -4.94
C LEU A 3 -5.37 -12.35 -5.43
N SER A 4 -4.20 -11.91 -4.99
CA SER A 4 -3.58 -10.63 -5.36
C SER A 4 -2.07 -10.80 -5.45
N ILE A 5 -1.41 -9.93 -6.19
CA ILE A 5 0.05 -9.88 -6.30
C ILE A 5 0.57 -8.71 -5.47
N LEU A 6 1.68 -8.93 -4.77
CA LEU A 6 2.54 -7.89 -4.21
C LEU A 6 3.90 -8.00 -4.89
N ASP A 7 4.17 -7.06 -5.77
CA ASP A 7 5.38 -7.00 -6.57
C ASP A 7 6.41 -6.07 -5.95
N TYR A 8 7.63 -6.53 -5.83
CA TYR A 8 8.80 -5.75 -5.38
C TYR A 8 9.53 -5.09 -6.54
N VAL A 9 9.15 -5.40 -7.79
CA VAL A 9 9.89 -5.07 -9.02
C VAL A 9 11.34 -5.54 -8.91
N PRO A 10 11.55 -6.87 -8.79
CA PRO A 10 12.88 -7.42 -8.56
C PRO A 10 13.77 -7.21 -9.78
N LEU A 11 15.03 -6.85 -9.52
CA LEU A 11 16.09 -6.79 -10.51
C LEU A 11 16.89 -8.09 -10.42
N PHE A 12 16.67 -9.01 -11.35
CA PHE A 12 17.40 -10.26 -11.41
C PHE A 12 18.80 -10.08 -11.99
N GLU A 13 19.69 -11.05 -11.74
CA GLU A 13 21.04 -11.02 -12.26
C GLU A 13 21.02 -11.06 -13.80
N GLY A 14 21.67 -10.06 -14.40
CA GLY A 14 21.71 -9.90 -15.87
C GLY A 14 20.65 -8.97 -16.44
N ASP A 15 19.60 -8.64 -15.68
CA ASP A 15 18.55 -7.72 -16.13
C ASP A 15 18.96 -6.26 -15.94
N THR A 16 18.40 -5.41 -16.78
CA THR A 16 18.42 -3.96 -16.61
C THR A 16 17.18 -3.49 -15.79
N PRO A 17 17.24 -2.32 -15.13
CA PRO A 17 16.06 -1.74 -14.47
C PRO A 17 14.86 -1.54 -15.42
N GLN A 18 15.10 -1.29 -16.71
CA GLN A 18 14.05 -1.19 -17.71
C GLN A 18 13.36 -2.53 -17.93
N GLU A 19 14.10 -3.62 -18.02
CA GLU A 19 13.54 -4.98 -18.15
C GLU A 19 12.74 -5.35 -16.92
N ALA A 20 13.21 -5.06 -15.71
CA ALA A 20 12.45 -5.29 -14.48
C ALA A 20 11.10 -4.57 -14.47
N LEU A 21 11.03 -3.31 -14.92
CA LEU A 21 9.77 -2.57 -15.06
C LEU A 21 8.86 -3.18 -16.14
N ASN A 22 9.41 -3.63 -17.27
CA ASN A 22 8.64 -4.31 -18.32
C ASN A 22 8.06 -5.64 -17.82
N HIS A 23 8.84 -6.43 -17.07
CA HIS A 23 8.36 -7.67 -16.43
C HIS A 23 7.18 -7.40 -15.47
N SER A 24 7.22 -6.31 -14.69
CA SER A 24 6.09 -5.93 -13.82
C SER A 24 4.84 -5.58 -14.63
N ILE A 25 4.98 -4.89 -15.77
CA ILE A 25 3.85 -4.59 -16.67
C ILE A 25 3.25 -5.90 -17.21
N GLU A 26 4.08 -6.79 -17.74
CA GLU A 26 3.65 -8.08 -18.26
C GLU A 26 2.96 -8.94 -17.18
N LEU A 27 3.53 -8.98 -15.97
CA LEU A 27 2.96 -9.70 -14.84
C LEU A 27 1.61 -9.11 -14.40
N ALA A 28 1.46 -7.79 -14.41
CA ALA A 28 0.19 -7.14 -14.08
C ALA A 28 -0.89 -7.48 -15.13
N GLN A 29 -0.55 -7.44 -16.41
CA GLN A 29 -1.45 -7.85 -17.50
C GLN A 29 -1.83 -9.33 -17.43
N LEU A 30 -0.88 -10.21 -17.10
CA LEU A 30 -1.14 -11.63 -16.90
C LEU A 30 -2.05 -11.86 -15.69
N SER A 31 -1.79 -11.15 -14.59
CA SER A 31 -2.61 -11.22 -13.36
C SER A 31 -4.05 -10.81 -13.64
N GLU A 32 -4.25 -9.75 -14.43
CA GLU A 32 -5.58 -9.32 -14.87
C GLU A 32 -6.30 -10.41 -15.68
N LYS A 33 -5.62 -10.99 -16.68
CA LYS A 33 -6.17 -12.08 -17.51
C LYS A 33 -6.53 -13.32 -16.68
N LEU A 34 -5.77 -13.60 -15.62
CA LEU A 34 -6.01 -14.74 -14.73
C LEU A 34 -7.06 -14.45 -13.64
N GLY A 35 -7.61 -13.23 -13.59
CA GLY A 35 -8.66 -12.85 -12.66
C GLY A 35 -8.18 -12.55 -11.22
N TYR A 36 -6.92 -12.18 -11.05
CA TYR A 36 -6.45 -11.65 -9.78
C TYR A 36 -7.18 -10.34 -9.43
N ALA A 37 -7.46 -10.15 -8.15
CA ALA A 37 -8.24 -9.01 -7.69
C ALA A 37 -7.43 -7.70 -7.71
N ARG A 38 -6.14 -7.78 -7.34
CA ARG A 38 -5.27 -6.63 -7.10
C ARG A 38 -3.84 -6.92 -7.52
N TYR A 39 -3.14 -5.89 -7.97
CA TYR A 39 -1.71 -5.90 -8.20
C TYR A 39 -1.10 -4.69 -7.52
N TRP A 40 -0.26 -4.91 -6.53
CA TRP A 40 0.35 -3.87 -5.72
C TRP A 40 1.86 -3.85 -5.89
N VAL A 41 2.44 -2.66 -5.82
CA VAL A 41 3.89 -2.45 -5.86
C VAL A 41 4.39 -1.97 -4.50
N ALA A 42 5.48 -2.59 -4.03
CA ALA A 42 6.12 -2.22 -2.78
C ALA A 42 6.98 -0.97 -2.92
N GLU A 43 7.27 -0.26 -1.82
CA GLU A 43 8.22 0.84 -1.76
C GLU A 43 9.48 0.39 -1.01
N HIS A 44 10.62 0.36 -1.71
CA HIS A 44 11.92 0.05 -1.13
C HIS A 44 12.99 0.99 -1.65
N HIS A 45 13.80 1.52 -0.73
CA HIS A 45 14.89 2.42 -1.04
C HIS A 45 16.23 1.77 -0.73
N GLN A 46 17.24 2.06 -1.53
CA GLN A 46 18.62 1.60 -1.34
C GLN A 46 18.75 0.06 -1.26
N VAL A 47 17.90 -0.64 -2.00
CA VAL A 47 17.97 -2.10 -2.17
C VAL A 47 18.37 -2.38 -3.62
N PRO A 48 19.63 -2.80 -3.90
CA PRO A 48 20.14 -2.93 -5.28
C PRO A 48 19.34 -3.92 -6.16
N SER A 49 18.70 -4.91 -5.56
CA SER A 49 17.88 -5.91 -6.24
C SER A 49 16.41 -5.54 -6.40
N VAL A 50 16.04 -4.27 -6.19
CA VAL A 50 14.65 -3.78 -6.28
C VAL A 50 14.62 -2.44 -6.98
N VAL A 51 13.75 -2.29 -7.97
CA VAL A 51 13.62 -1.05 -8.76
C VAL A 51 12.55 -0.11 -8.19
N SER A 52 11.54 -0.62 -7.49
CA SER A 52 10.41 0.17 -7.00
C SER A 52 10.75 1.00 -5.76
N SER A 53 11.20 2.22 -5.97
CA SER A 53 11.45 3.24 -4.92
C SER A 53 10.37 4.34 -4.88
N ALA A 54 9.52 4.42 -5.89
CA ALA A 54 8.41 5.37 -6.01
C ALA A 54 7.18 4.63 -6.54
N PRO A 55 6.44 3.94 -5.66
CA PRO A 55 5.34 3.07 -6.08
C PRO A 55 4.27 3.81 -6.88
N GLU A 56 3.97 5.07 -6.58
CA GLU A 56 3.00 5.88 -7.31
C GLU A 56 3.38 6.10 -8.79
N ILE A 57 4.67 6.14 -9.12
CA ILE A 57 5.15 6.25 -10.49
C ILE A 57 4.97 4.91 -11.23
N VAL A 58 5.34 3.80 -10.58
CA VAL A 58 5.15 2.46 -11.14
C VAL A 58 3.67 2.16 -11.31
N MET A 59 2.83 2.50 -10.31
CA MET A 59 1.37 2.37 -10.41
C MET A 59 0.81 3.09 -11.65
N ALA A 60 1.24 4.32 -11.91
CA ALA A 60 0.80 5.07 -13.09
C ALA A 60 1.16 4.35 -14.39
N MET A 61 2.36 3.75 -14.48
CA MET A 61 2.74 2.92 -15.64
C MET A 61 1.85 1.69 -15.78
N LEU A 62 1.59 0.96 -14.69
CA LEU A 62 0.76 -0.25 -14.69
C LEU A 62 -0.70 0.04 -15.07
N LEU A 63 -1.25 1.16 -14.59
CA LEU A 63 -2.62 1.59 -14.89
C LEU A 63 -2.85 1.84 -16.38
N GLU A 64 -1.87 2.40 -17.09
CA GLU A 64 -1.94 2.62 -18.54
C GLU A 64 -1.89 1.30 -19.35
N HIS A 65 -1.40 0.20 -18.76
CA HIS A 65 -1.26 -1.09 -19.43
C HIS A 65 -2.29 -2.15 -18.98
N THR A 66 -3.17 -1.79 -18.04
CA THR A 66 -4.23 -2.67 -17.51
C THR A 66 -5.60 -1.97 -17.56
N HIS A 67 -6.71 -2.74 -17.49
CA HIS A 67 -8.05 -2.19 -17.73
C HIS A 67 -9.05 -2.38 -16.58
N SER A 68 -8.90 -3.43 -15.76
CA SER A 68 -9.90 -3.84 -14.77
C SER A 68 -9.32 -4.20 -13.41
N ILE A 69 -8.09 -4.71 -13.35
CA ILE A 69 -7.43 -5.07 -12.08
C ILE A 69 -7.15 -3.82 -11.25
N HIS A 70 -7.37 -3.91 -9.94
CA HIS A 70 -6.97 -2.84 -9.04
C HIS A 70 -5.45 -2.75 -8.96
N ILE A 71 -4.92 -1.54 -9.11
CA ILE A 71 -3.49 -1.24 -8.99
C ILE A 71 -3.27 -0.45 -7.71
N GLY A 72 -2.27 -0.82 -6.94
CA GLY A 72 -2.05 -0.16 -5.66
C GLY A 72 -0.61 -0.15 -5.17
N SER A 73 -0.40 0.58 -4.09
CA SER A 73 0.84 0.56 -3.33
C SER A 73 0.81 -0.50 -2.22
N GLY A 74 1.91 -1.20 -2.02
CA GLY A 74 2.01 -2.21 -1.00
C GLY A 74 3.24 -2.08 -0.08
N GLY A 75 3.46 -0.85 0.52
CA GLY A 75 2.67 0.37 0.58
C GLY A 75 3.52 1.62 0.49
N VAL A 76 2.88 2.76 0.36
CA VAL A 76 3.56 4.05 0.52
C VAL A 76 4.08 4.19 1.96
N MET A 77 5.34 4.54 2.14
CA MET A 77 5.94 4.82 3.45
C MET A 77 5.55 6.23 3.92
N LEU A 78 4.25 6.40 4.20
CA LEU A 78 3.60 7.69 4.48
C LEU A 78 4.31 8.59 5.51
N PRO A 79 4.96 8.07 6.58
CA PRO A 79 5.69 8.93 7.52
C PRO A 79 6.83 9.75 6.91
N HIS A 80 7.31 9.38 5.71
CA HIS A 80 8.34 10.14 4.99
C HIS A 80 7.77 11.28 4.14
N TYR A 81 6.46 11.34 3.93
CA TYR A 81 5.83 12.23 2.96
C TYR A 81 4.82 13.17 3.59
N SER A 82 4.43 14.18 2.82
CA SER A 82 3.26 14.99 3.11
C SER A 82 1.99 14.25 2.68
N ALA A 83 1.04 14.06 3.60
CA ALA A 83 -0.26 13.47 3.25
C ALA A 83 -0.96 14.25 2.14
N TYR A 84 -0.78 15.58 2.10
CA TYR A 84 -1.30 16.43 1.03
C TYR A 84 -0.73 16.06 -0.34
N LYS A 85 0.61 15.97 -0.45
CA LYS A 85 1.26 15.62 -1.72
C LYS A 85 0.91 14.22 -2.20
N VAL A 86 0.87 13.26 -1.28
CA VAL A 86 0.44 11.88 -1.59
C VAL A 86 -1.02 11.87 -2.06
N ALA A 87 -1.91 12.62 -1.40
CA ALA A 87 -3.30 12.71 -1.84
C ALA A 87 -3.44 13.25 -3.29
N GLU A 88 -2.68 14.28 -3.66
CA GLU A 88 -2.69 14.80 -5.04
C GLU A 88 -2.27 13.74 -6.06
N GLN A 89 -1.20 12.98 -5.78
CA GLN A 89 -0.71 11.91 -6.66
C GLN A 89 -1.77 10.82 -6.87
N PHE A 90 -2.39 10.35 -5.79
CA PHE A 90 -3.43 9.32 -5.86
C PHE A 90 -4.72 9.83 -6.53
N LYS A 91 -5.09 11.08 -6.30
CA LYS A 91 -6.26 11.70 -6.98
C LYS A 91 -6.05 11.84 -8.49
N ILE A 92 -4.83 12.13 -8.95
CA ILE A 92 -4.52 12.15 -10.39
C ILE A 92 -4.76 10.77 -11.01
N MET A 93 -4.28 9.70 -10.36
CA MET A 93 -4.51 8.33 -10.82
C MET A 93 -6.00 7.96 -10.77
N GLU A 94 -6.72 8.36 -9.72
CA GLU A 94 -8.16 8.08 -9.56
C GLU A 94 -9.01 8.77 -10.63
N VAL A 95 -8.69 10.02 -11.02
CA VAL A 95 -9.37 10.73 -12.13
C VAL A 95 -9.20 9.98 -13.45
N LYS A 96 -8.00 9.47 -13.70
CA LYS A 96 -7.69 8.79 -14.95
C LYS A 96 -8.23 7.35 -15.00
N HIS A 97 -8.26 6.67 -13.85
CA HIS A 97 -8.63 5.27 -13.70
C HIS A 97 -9.59 5.06 -12.52
N PRO A 98 -10.82 5.62 -12.59
CA PRO A 98 -11.72 5.69 -11.43
C PRO A 98 -12.09 4.32 -10.87
N GLY A 99 -12.03 4.20 -9.53
CA GLY A 99 -12.41 3.00 -8.80
C GLY A 99 -11.42 1.84 -8.89
N ARG A 100 -10.21 2.09 -9.42
CA ARG A 100 -9.18 1.05 -9.57
C ARG A 100 -7.94 1.27 -8.69
N ILE A 101 -7.95 2.32 -7.87
CA ILE A 101 -6.77 2.74 -7.13
C ILE A 101 -6.85 2.24 -5.69
N ASP A 102 -5.85 1.48 -5.26
CA ASP A 102 -5.66 1.06 -3.88
C ASP A 102 -4.48 1.82 -3.27
N MET A 103 -4.63 2.27 -2.03
CA MET A 103 -3.57 2.91 -1.28
C MET A 103 -3.20 2.11 -0.04
N GLY A 104 -2.23 1.23 -0.17
CA GLY A 104 -1.60 0.59 0.98
C GLY A 104 -0.65 1.56 1.68
N ILE A 105 -0.79 1.68 3.00
CA ILE A 105 -0.03 2.61 3.84
C ILE A 105 0.91 1.83 4.74
N GLY A 106 2.22 2.01 4.51
CA GLY A 106 3.29 1.48 5.34
C GLY A 106 3.83 2.50 6.34
N ARG A 107 4.60 2.01 7.32
CA ARG A 107 5.24 2.86 8.33
C ARG A 107 6.73 2.58 8.54
N SER A 108 7.35 1.80 7.66
CA SER A 108 8.76 1.48 7.79
C SER A 108 9.62 2.76 7.83
N PRO A 109 10.59 2.86 8.76
CA PRO A 109 11.53 3.98 8.76
C PRO A 109 12.58 3.89 7.67
N SER A 110 12.65 2.76 6.92
CA SER A 110 13.72 2.46 5.97
C SER A 110 15.12 2.43 6.62
N PHE A 111 16.19 2.50 5.84
CA PHE A 111 17.56 2.66 6.36
C PHE A 111 17.78 4.06 6.93
N LYS A 112 18.73 4.21 7.86
CA LYS A 112 19.00 5.47 8.54
C LYS A 112 19.26 6.63 7.59
N ASN A 113 20.16 6.45 6.64
CA ASN A 113 20.53 7.46 5.64
C ASN A 113 19.36 7.81 4.70
N VAL A 114 18.55 6.84 4.31
CA VAL A 114 17.33 7.05 3.52
C VAL A 114 16.32 7.87 4.34
N ASN A 115 16.11 7.49 5.61
CA ASN A 115 15.21 8.24 6.50
C ASN A 115 15.68 9.69 6.68
N GLU A 116 16.99 9.93 6.82
CA GLU A 116 17.56 11.28 6.92
C GLU A 116 17.30 12.08 5.62
N ALA A 117 17.57 11.49 4.45
CA ALA A 117 17.38 12.15 3.17
C ALA A 117 15.91 12.47 2.86
N LEU A 118 14.99 11.50 3.09
CA LEU A 118 13.55 11.69 2.85
C LEU A 118 12.90 12.68 3.84
N ASN A 119 13.56 12.97 4.95
CA ASN A 119 13.05 13.86 5.98
C ASN A 119 13.93 15.10 6.19
N GLU A 120 14.76 15.43 5.20
CA GLU A 120 15.57 16.63 5.23
C GLU A 120 14.71 17.87 5.58
N PHE A 121 15.20 18.69 6.48
CA PHE A 121 14.53 19.89 7.02
C PHE A 121 13.21 19.67 7.78
N LYS A 122 12.77 18.42 8.01
CA LYS A 122 11.60 18.15 8.83
C LYS A 122 11.96 18.14 10.33
N THR A 123 11.60 19.20 11.04
CA THR A 123 11.80 19.30 12.49
C THR A 123 10.76 18.52 13.30
N GLN A 124 9.55 18.36 12.74
CA GLN A 124 8.46 17.61 13.35
C GLN A 124 7.74 16.77 12.31
N LYS A 125 7.37 15.54 12.72
CA LYS A 125 6.55 14.64 11.89
C LYS A 125 5.19 14.45 12.55
N PRO A 126 4.09 14.54 11.79
CA PRO A 126 2.78 14.17 12.31
C PRO A 126 2.76 12.68 12.62
N LYS A 127 1.93 12.27 13.58
CA LYS A 127 1.69 10.85 13.83
C LYS A 127 1.02 10.22 12.61
N LEU A 128 1.33 8.96 12.33
CA LEU A 128 0.72 8.23 11.20
C LEU A 128 -0.82 8.27 11.24
N SER A 129 -1.40 8.14 12.45
CA SER A 129 -2.85 8.25 12.62
C SER A 129 -3.41 9.59 12.16
N GLN A 130 -2.67 10.68 12.36
CA GLN A 130 -3.05 12.01 11.88
C GLN A 130 -2.91 12.12 10.36
N GLN A 131 -1.86 11.54 9.78
CA GLN A 131 -1.68 11.53 8.32
C GLN A 131 -2.79 10.72 7.62
N VAL A 132 -3.24 9.61 8.22
CA VAL A 132 -4.39 8.83 7.72
C VAL A 132 -5.68 9.64 7.77
N ASP A 133 -5.90 10.42 8.85
CA ASP A 133 -7.06 11.33 8.92
C ASP A 133 -6.99 12.44 7.86
N ASP A 134 -5.81 13.02 7.68
CA ASP A 134 -5.59 14.03 6.64
C ASP A 134 -5.88 13.47 5.24
N LEU A 135 -5.37 12.27 4.91
CA LEU A 135 -5.63 11.59 3.64
C LEU A 135 -7.13 11.37 3.41
N ASN A 136 -7.82 10.80 4.41
CA ASN A 136 -9.25 10.57 4.30
C ASN A 136 -10.01 11.86 3.96
N LYS A 137 -9.65 12.97 4.60
CA LYS A 137 -10.28 14.28 4.36
C LYS A 137 -9.95 14.85 3.00
N TYR A 138 -8.71 14.70 2.52
CA TYR A 138 -8.33 15.11 1.17
C TYR A 138 -9.05 14.28 0.11
N PHE A 139 -9.22 12.97 0.31
CA PHE A 139 -9.93 12.11 -0.62
C PHE A 139 -11.45 12.37 -0.64
N THR A 140 -12.04 12.63 0.52
CA THR A 140 -13.48 12.95 0.62
C THR A 140 -13.79 14.43 0.38
N ASN A 141 -12.80 15.26 0.09
CA ASN A 141 -12.91 16.71 -0.09
C ASN A 141 -13.51 17.44 1.14
N ASP A 142 -13.39 16.86 2.34
CA ASP A 142 -13.91 17.43 3.61
C ASP A 142 -12.79 18.10 4.42
N THR A 143 -12.28 19.21 3.93
CA THR A 143 -11.25 20.01 4.64
C THR A 143 -11.82 21.26 5.33
N ILE A 144 -13.11 21.56 5.15
CA ILE A 144 -13.73 22.81 5.59
C ILE A 144 -13.94 22.81 7.12
N HIS A 145 -14.47 21.72 7.69
CA HIS A 145 -15.02 21.77 9.06
C HIS A 145 -14.03 21.40 10.15
N SER A 146 -13.12 20.44 9.95
CA SER A 146 -12.29 19.90 11.03
C SER A 146 -10.86 19.53 10.64
N HIS A 147 -10.35 20.06 9.53
CA HIS A 147 -8.99 19.81 9.10
C HIS A 147 -8.01 20.84 9.67
N ARG A 148 -6.77 20.39 10.03
CA ARG A 148 -5.73 21.28 10.55
C ARG A 148 -5.25 22.32 9.51
N PHE A 149 -5.41 22.04 8.24
CA PHE A 149 -5.21 22.95 7.11
C PHE A 149 -6.57 23.29 6.51
N LYS A 150 -7.33 24.14 7.16
CA LYS A 150 -8.67 24.54 6.71
C LYS A 150 -8.64 25.08 5.29
N THR A 151 -9.63 24.68 4.50
CA THR A 151 -9.81 25.10 3.09
C THR A 151 -8.71 24.68 2.12
N LEU A 152 -7.71 23.90 2.56
CA LEU A 152 -6.71 23.35 1.66
C LEU A 152 -7.28 22.09 1.00
N GLU A 153 -7.58 22.16 -0.29
CA GLU A 153 -8.08 21.05 -1.09
C GLU A 153 -6.93 20.38 -1.83
N ALA A 154 -6.92 19.04 -1.82
CA ALA A 154 -6.03 18.28 -2.70
C ALA A 154 -6.67 18.16 -4.07
N THR A 155 -5.96 18.57 -5.10
CA THR A 155 -6.43 18.56 -6.49
C THR A 155 -5.79 17.43 -7.29
N PRO A 156 -6.45 16.93 -8.37
CA PRO A 156 -7.77 17.33 -8.89
C PRO A 156 -8.94 16.88 -8.00
N TYR A 157 -10.12 17.42 -8.22
CA TYR A 157 -11.35 16.89 -7.61
C TYR A 157 -11.65 15.48 -8.15
N THR A 158 -12.08 14.58 -7.28
CA THR A 158 -12.47 13.21 -7.62
C THR A 158 -13.83 12.88 -7.02
N GLU A 159 -14.68 12.16 -7.77
CA GLU A 159 -15.95 11.64 -7.26
C GLU A 159 -15.74 10.38 -6.42
N HIS A 160 -14.72 9.60 -6.74
CA HIS A 160 -14.33 8.40 -6.03
C HIS A 160 -13.06 8.63 -5.23
N SER A 161 -12.88 7.90 -4.16
CA SER A 161 -11.68 7.91 -3.33
C SER A 161 -10.91 6.61 -3.51
N PRO A 162 -9.56 6.65 -3.54
CA PRO A 162 -8.76 5.44 -3.44
C PRO A 162 -9.13 4.61 -2.21
N GLU A 163 -9.16 3.29 -2.34
CA GLU A 163 -9.39 2.40 -1.19
C GLU A 163 -8.12 2.35 -0.34
N MET A 164 -8.22 2.74 0.94
CA MET A 164 -7.07 2.78 1.85
C MET A 164 -6.92 1.49 2.65
N PHE A 165 -5.68 1.03 2.84
CA PHE A 165 -5.30 -0.17 3.58
C PHE A 165 -4.15 0.14 4.53
N ILE A 166 -4.21 -0.34 5.77
CA ILE A 166 -3.09 -0.22 6.71
C ILE A 166 -2.24 -1.49 6.67
N LEU A 167 -0.96 -1.34 6.39
CA LEU A 167 0.01 -2.43 6.37
C LEU A 167 0.77 -2.49 7.69
N GLY A 168 0.96 -3.71 8.22
CA GLY A 168 1.78 -3.90 9.39
C GLY A 168 1.77 -5.32 9.93
N MET A 169 2.64 -5.57 10.94
CA MET A 169 2.84 -6.88 11.55
C MET A 169 2.64 -6.85 13.08
N SER A 170 2.15 -5.74 13.62
CA SER A 170 2.03 -5.51 15.05
C SER A 170 0.61 -5.16 15.47
N GLU A 171 0.28 -5.40 16.75
CA GLU A 171 -0.98 -4.94 17.36
C GLU A 171 -1.21 -3.44 17.17
N GLN A 172 -0.15 -2.62 17.25
CA GLN A 172 -0.28 -1.18 17.06
C GLN A 172 -0.79 -0.82 15.64
N SER A 173 -0.36 -1.56 14.61
CA SER A 173 -0.87 -1.36 13.24
C SER A 173 -2.29 -1.89 13.09
N ALA A 174 -2.58 -3.04 13.71
CA ALA A 174 -3.91 -3.64 13.78
C ALA A 174 -4.92 -2.70 14.48
N GLU A 175 -4.52 -2.12 15.61
CA GLU A 175 -5.32 -1.14 16.37
C GLU A 175 -5.59 0.12 15.54
N LEU A 176 -4.58 0.65 14.82
CA LEU A 176 -4.77 1.79 13.95
C LEU A 176 -5.79 1.48 12.83
N ALA A 177 -5.63 0.34 12.16
CA ALA A 177 -6.55 -0.09 11.10
C ALA A 177 -7.98 -0.24 11.63
N ALA A 178 -8.14 -0.94 12.75
CA ALA A 178 -9.42 -1.15 13.41
C ALA A 178 -10.09 0.17 13.78
N LYS A 179 -9.36 1.06 14.46
CA LYS A 179 -9.89 2.35 14.90
C LYS A 179 -10.32 3.25 13.74
N LYS A 180 -9.64 3.16 12.59
CA LYS A 180 -9.96 3.95 11.39
C LYS A 180 -11.02 3.27 10.50
N GLY A 181 -11.47 2.08 10.82
CA GLY A 181 -12.42 1.31 9.99
C GLY A 181 -11.82 0.86 8.67
N LEU A 182 -10.48 0.75 8.59
CA LEU A 182 -9.75 0.43 7.36
C LEU A 182 -9.37 -1.06 7.32
N PRO A 183 -9.32 -1.67 6.12
CA PRO A 183 -8.73 -2.98 5.90
C PRO A 183 -7.30 -3.09 6.45
N PHE A 184 -6.98 -4.27 6.97
CA PHE A 184 -5.65 -4.56 7.51
C PHE A 184 -4.90 -5.57 6.66
N VAL A 185 -3.68 -5.24 6.28
CA VAL A 185 -2.78 -6.10 5.52
C VAL A 185 -1.65 -6.55 6.42
N ILE A 186 -1.58 -7.87 6.66
CA ILE A 186 -0.57 -8.45 7.53
C ILE A 186 0.31 -9.43 6.75
N ALA A 187 1.63 -9.32 6.96
CA ALA A 187 2.58 -10.23 6.33
C ALA A 187 2.90 -11.42 7.25
N HIS A 188 2.89 -12.62 6.70
CA HIS A 188 3.32 -13.84 7.40
C HIS A 188 4.85 -13.94 7.51
N MET A 189 5.58 -13.11 6.78
CA MET A 189 7.03 -13.14 6.69
C MET A 189 7.70 -12.85 8.04
N GLY A 190 8.57 -13.76 8.50
CA GLY A 190 9.41 -13.55 9.67
C GLY A 190 8.70 -13.56 11.02
N GLN A 191 7.43 -13.96 11.09
CA GLN A 191 6.72 -14.10 12.37
C GLN A 191 6.11 -15.49 12.57
N SER A 192 5.92 -15.87 13.85
CA SER A 192 5.29 -17.14 14.19
C SER A 192 3.79 -17.15 13.90
N HIS A 193 3.23 -18.33 13.64
CA HIS A 193 1.78 -18.50 13.48
C HIS A 193 0.98 -17.98 14.69
N ALA A 194 1.52 -18.18 15.90
CA ALA A 194 0.87 -17.71 17.13
C ALA A 194 0.75 -16.19 17.13
N ASN A 195 1.84 -15.47 16.81
CA ASN A 195 1.82 -14.01 16.73
C ASN A 195 0.90 -13.51 15.60
N LEU A 196 0.96 -14.13 14.43
CA LEU A 196 0.07 -13.81 13.31
C LEU A 196 -1.41 -13.93 13.71
N THR A 197 -1.78 -15.08 14.32
CA THR A 197 -3.15 -15.33 14.79
C THR A 197 -3.56 -14.31 15.83
N HIS A 198 -2.70 -14.00 16.79
CA HIS A 198 -2.97 -13.02 17.84
C HIS A 198 -3.26 -11.62 17.27
N VAL A 199 -2.41 -11.12 16.37
CA VAL A 199 -2.58 -9.81 15.74
C VAL A 199 -3.86 -9.75 14.90
N ILE A 200 -4.19 -10.82 14.17
CA ILE A 200 -5.43 -10.92 13.40
C ILE A 200 -6.66 -10.87 14.31
N GLN A 201 -6.63 -11.62 15.42
CA GLN A 201 -7.72 -11.61 16.39
C GLN A 201 -7.88 -10.26 17.08
N HIS A 202 -6.75 -9.62 17.43
CA HIS A 202 -6.75 -8.26 17.96
C HIS A 202 -7.45 -7.29 16.99
N TYR A 203 -7.04 -7.26 15.72
CA TYR A 203 -7.69 -6.43 14.70
C TYR A 203 -9.20 -6.67 14.63
N LYS A 204 -9.65 -7.93 14.52
CA LYS A 204 -11.07 -8.28 14.40
C LYS A 204 -11.88 -7.83 15.61
N SER A 205 -11.36 -8.10 16.81
CA SER A 205 -12.02 -7.73 18.07
C SER A 205 -12.17 -6.21 18.18
N ARG A 206 -11.07 -5.48 17.96
CA ARG A 206 -11.06 -4.01 18.05
C ARG A 206 -11.91 -3.37 16.96
N PHE A 207 -11.90 -3.91 15.74
CA PHE A 207 -12.74 -3.43 14.66
C PHE A 207 -14.23 -3.53 15.02
N THR A 208 -14.66 -4.69 15.55
CA THR A 208 -16.04 -4.89 15.99
C THR A 208 -16.41 -3.97 17.16
N GLU A 209 -15.49 -3.75 18.10
CA GLU A 209 -15.70 -2.84 19.23
C GLU A 209 -15.91 -1.38 18.76
N TYR A 210 -15.16 -0.91 17.76
CA TYR A 210 -15.28 0.45 17.25
C TYR A 210 -16.48 0.66 16.31
N HIS A 211 -16.83 -0.34 15.49
CA HIS A 211 -17.78 -0.16 14.38
C HIS A 211 -19.04 -1.05 14.48
N GLY A 212 -19.13 -1.89 15.52
CA GLY A 212 -20.25 -2.83 15.69
C GLY A 212 -20.21 -3.97 14.65
N HIS A 213 -21.32 -4.74 14.59
CA HIS A 213 -21.45 -5.89 13.70
C HIS A 213 -21.99 -5.55 12.30
N SER A 214 -22.37 -4.30 12.06
CA SER A 214 -22.85 -3.84 10.75
C SER A 214 -21.73 -3.74 9.68
N HIS A 215 -20.49 -3.64 10.12
CA HIS A 215 -19.31 -3.61 9.27
C HIS A 215 -18.44 -4.83 9.53
N SER A 216 -17.92 -5.43 8.48
CA SER A 216 -17.05 -6.61 8.59
C SER A 216 -15.59 -6.23 8.46
N PRO A 217 -14.72 -6.68 9.37
CA PRO A 217 -13.28 -6.48 9.24
C PRO A 217 -12.75 -7.20 7.98
N TYR A 218 -11.94 -6.52 7.19
CA TYR A 218 -11.33 -7.08 5.98
C TYR A 218 -9.81 -7.23 6.17
N ILE A 219 -9.29 -8.42 5.86
CA ILE A 219 -7.88 -8.75 6.05
C ILE A 219 -7.30 -9.30 4.75
N ILE A 220 -6.12 -8.83 4.41
CA ILE A 220 -5.25 -9.43 3.38
C ILE A 220 -4.04 -10.03 4.07
N LEU A 221 -3.75 -11.29 3.78
CA LEU A 221 -2.55 -11.99 4.22
C LEU A 221 -1.53 -11.97 3.08
N ALA A 222 -0.39 -11.33 3.32
CA ALA A 222 0.74 -11.34 2.40
C ALA A 222 1.74 -12.44 2.79
N THR A 223 2.17 -13.24 1.82
CA THR A 223 3.18 -14.28 2.01
C THR A 223 4.04 -14.42 0.76
N PHE A 224 5.28 -14.89 0.93
CA PHE A 224 6.08 -15.30 -0.20
C PHE A 224 5.59 -16.63 -0.77
N VAL A 225 5.55 -16.71 -2.09
CA VAL A 225 5.27 -17.95 -2.82
C VAL A 225 6.42 -18.20 -3.76
N VAL A 226 7.04 -19.37 -3.64
CA VAL A 226 8.05 -19.87 -4.58
C VAL A 226 7.44 -21.06 -5.28
N THR A 227 7.46 -21.06 -6.60
CA THR A 227 6.91 -22.14 -7.41
C THR A 227 7.90 -22.50 -8.50
N ALA A 228 8.00 -23.79 -8.79
CA ALA A 228 8.80 -24.35 -9.88
C ALA A 228 8.18 -25.64 -10.37
N GLU A 229 8.60 -26.11 -11.56
CA GLU A 229 8.11 -27.37 -12.15
C GLU A 229 8.47 -28.61 -11.32
N ASN A 230 9.52 -28.54 -10.50
CA ASN A 230 9.95 -29.65 -9.64
C ASN A 230 10.68 -29.12 -8.37
N GLU A 231 10.76 -29.97 -7.33
CA GLU A 231 11.36 -29.64 -6.05
C GLU A 231 12.87 -29.32 -6.11
N LEU A 232 13.61 -29.81 -7.09
CA LEU A 232 15.04 -29.55 -7.22
C LEU A 232 15.29 -28.09 -7.63
N THR A 233 14.44 -27.55 -8.48
CA THR A 233 14.50 -26.15 -8.92
C THR A 233 14.11 -25.16 -7.80
N ILE A 234 13.23 -25.58 -6.88
CA ILE A 234 12.85 -24.74 -5.72
C ILE A 234 14.01 -24.57 -4.71
N LYS A 235 14.95 -25.51 -4.68
CA LYS A 235 16.06 -25.55 -3.70
C LYS A 235 17.32 -24.83 -4.19
N GLN A 236 17.37 -24.36 -5.38
CA GLN A 236 18.45 -23.56 -5.95
C GLN A 236 18.19 -22.07 -5.75
#